data_4863a1e56b3fe62e1ad52e30dce72ea2
#
_entry.id   4863a1e56b3fe62e1ad52e30dce72ea2
#
_cell.length_a   1.000
_cell.length_b   1.000
_cell.length_c   1.000
_cell.angle_alpha   90.00
_cell.angle_beta   90.00
_cell.angle_gamma   90.00
#
_symmetry.space_group_name_H-M   'P 1'
#
loop_
_entity.id
_entity.type
_entity.pdbx_description
1 polymer ?
#
loop_
_entity_poly.entity_id
_entity_poly.type
_entity_poly.pdbx_seq_one_letter_code
_entity_poly.pdbx_strand_id
1 'polypeptide(L)'
;GFFPFFSRNKRSLALDIKSDEGREIILKLVGQADVLMENFGPGTMERLGYGYDELSKLNPGLIYCALKGFLSGPYERRQALDEVVQMMGGLAYMTGPPGRPLRAGASIVDIGGALFGAIAILLALRDREQTGKGQLVKSALFETTAFFMGQHMACAALSDKPLPPMSARLTTWAVYQIFKTQDQESVFIGITSDRHWQRFCEAFAREDLFEDPGFKTNNDRVAQEERLIPEIETTISKLS
;
A
#
# COMPACT_ATOMS: atom_id res chain seq x y z
N GLY A 1 10.37 11.83 -15.51
CA GLY A 1 9.34 12.49 -14.76
C GLY A 1 8.03 11.69 -14.65
N PHE A 2 7.17 12.06 -13.72
CA PHE A 2 5.92 11.36 -13.45
C PHE A 2 4.95 11.39 -14.64
N PHE A 3 4.87 12.50 -15.37
CA PHE A 3 3.90 12.68 -16.45
C PHE A 3 3.97 11.61 -17.54
N PRO A 4 5.11 11.28 -18.15
CA PRO A 4 5.16 10.24 -19.17
C PRO A 4 4.77 8.86 -18.66
N PHE A 5 5.08 8.57 -17.39
CA PHE A 5 4.75 7.29 -16.77
C PHE A 5 3.25 7.12 -16.55
N PHE A 6 2.60 8.12 -15.94
CA PHE A 6 1.19 8.04 -15.59
C PHE A 6 0.23 8.41 -16.72
N SER A 7 0.73 9.09 -17.78
CA SER A 7 -0.13 9.56 -18.88
C SER A 7 -0.14 8.65 -20.09
N ARG A 8 0.52 7.48 -20.03
CA ARG A 8 0.51 6.50 -21.11
C ARG A 8 -0.93 6.05 -21.43
N ASN A 9 -1.23 5.90 -22.71
CA ASN A 9 -2.56 5.53 -23.25
C ASN A 9 -3.68 6.54 -22.91
N LYS A 10 -3.32 7.80 -22.63
CA LYS A 10 -4.27 8.87 -22.35
C LYS A 10 -4.18 9.95 -23.41
N ARG A 11 -5.31 10.57 -23.71
CA ARG A 11 -5.39 11.80 -24.49
C ARG A 11 -5.51 12.97 -23.52
N SER A 12 -4.90 14.11 -23.85
CA SER A 12 -4.97 15.32 -23.04
C SER A 12 -5.94 16.31 -23.66
N LEU A 13 -6.72 16.97 -22.81
CA LEU A 13 -7.58 18.09 -23.16
C LEU A 13 -7.32 19.20 -22.15
N ALA A 14 -6.86 20.36 -22.64
CA ALA A 14 -6.74 21.55 -21.81
C ALA A 14 -8.04 22.35 -21.88
N LEU A 15 -8.68 22.60 -20.75
CA LEU A 15 -10.01 23.18 -20.67
C LEU A 15 -10.16 24.00 -19.38
N ASP A 16 -10.72 25.22 -19.48
CA ASP A 16 -11.21 25.92 -18.31
C ASP A 16 -12.58 25.36 -17.90
N ILE A 17 -12.59 24.48 -16.90
CA ILE A 17 -13.80 23.82 -16.40
C ILE A 17 -14.75 24.77 -15.65
N LYS A 18 -14.38 26.05 -15.47
CA LYS A 18 -15.21 27.07 -14.81
C LYS A 18 -15.92 27.96 -15.84
N SER A 19 -15.48 27.97 -17.08
CA SER A 19 -16.14 28.72 -18.14
C SER A 19 -17.40 27.98 -18.64
N ASP A 20 -18.34 28.72 -19.23
CA ASP A 20 -19.57 28.14 -19.80
C ASP A 20 -19.25 27.20 -20.96
N GLU A 21 -18.31 27.59 -21.82
CA GLU A 21 -17.84 26.76 -22.96
C GLU A 21 -17.16 25.49 -22.45
N GLY A 22 -16.32 25.58 -21.41
CA GLY A 22 -15.68 24.44 -20.79
C GLY A 22 -16.71 23.50 -20.17
N ARG A 23 -17.72 24.04 -19.52
CA ARG A 23 -18.84 23.25 -18.98
C ARG A 23 -19.58 22.50 -20.06
N GLU A 24 -19.92 23.15 -21.18
CA GLU A 24 -20.61 22.51 -22.29
C GLU A 24 -19.82 21.31 -22.84
N ILE A 25 -18.49 21.47 -22.99
CA ILE A 25 -17.61 20.40 -23.46
C ILE A 25 -17.57 19.23 -22.47
N ILE A 26 -17.44 19.51 -21.16
CA ILE A 26 -17.46 18.44 -20.15
C ILE A 26 -18.77 17.68 -20.16
N LEU A 27 -19.90 18.36 -20.20
CA LEU A 27 -21.21 17.68 -20.22
C LEU A 27 -21.40 16.83 -21.47
N LYS A 28 -20.90 17.27 -22.64
CA LYS A 28 -20.87 16.43 -23.85
C LYS A 28 -20.01 15.18 -23.69
N LEU A 29 -18.84 15.30 -23.04
CA LEU A 29 -17.97 14.15 -22.78
C LEU A 29 -18.60 13.18 -21.79
N VAL A 30 -19.17 13.69 -20.71
CA VAL A 30 -19.85 12.89 -19.68
C VAL A 30 -21.04 12.11 -20.26
N GLY A 31 -21.80 12.73 -21.17
CA GLY A 31 -22.92 12.06 -21.84
C GLY A 31 -22.52 10.81 -22.64
N GLN A 32 -21.24 10.64 -22.97
CA GLN A 32 -20.70 9.52 -23.76
C GLN A 32 -19.71 8.67 -22.95
N ALA A 33 -19.36 9.07 -21.72
CA ALA A 33 -18.37 8.39 -20.92
C ALA A 33 -18.98 7.21 -20.15
N ASP A 34 -18.26 6.11 -20.07
CA ASP A 34 -18.59 5.01 -19.16
C ASP A 34 -18.20 5.34 -17.72
N VAL A 35 -17.07 6.01 -17.56
CA VAL A 35 -16.47 6.31 -16.26
C VAL A 35 -15.98 7.76 -16.23
N LEU A 36 -16.31 8.47 -15.16
CA LEU A 36 -15.65 9.72 -14.77
C LEU A 36 -14.86 9.46 -13.49
N MET A 37 -13.59 9.82 -13.50
CA MET A 37 -12.73 9.74 -12.30
C MET A 37 -12.17 11.12 -11.96
N GLU A 38 -12.21 11.48 -10.68
CA GLU A 38 -11.70 12.77 -10.20
C GLU A 38 -10.98 12.64 -8.85
N ASN A 39 -10.05 13.54 -8.58
CA ASN A 39 -9.32 13.62 -7.32
C ASN A 39 -9.22 15.08 -6.80
N PHE A 40 -10.21 15.90 -7.12
CA PHE A 40 -10.28 17.27 -6.60
C PHE A 40 -10.53 17.29 -5.10
N GLY A 41 -10.17 18.42 -4.47
CA GLY A 41 -10.44 18.64 -3.05
C GLY A 41 -11.94 18.52 -2.72
N PRO A 42 -12.28 18.22 -1.46
CA PRO A 42 -13.66 17.95 -1.05
C PRO A 42 -14.64 19.05 -1.46
N GLY A 43 -15.78 18.68 -2.02
CA GLY A 43 -16.86 19.59 -2.44
C GLY A 43 -16.56 20.42 -3.68
N THR A 44 -15.42 20.23 -4.35
CA THR A 44 -15.06 21.03 -5.54
C THR A 44 -15.91 20.69 -6.73
N MET A 45 -16.11 19.41 -7.03
CA MET A 45 -16.92 18.97 -8.15
C MET A 45 -18.40 19.35 -7.96
N GLU A 46 -18.91 19.23 -6.75
CA GLU A 46 -20.27 19.65 -6.41
C GLU A 46 -20.46 21.16 -6.61
N ARG A 47 -19.53 22.00 -6.13
CA ARG A 47 -19.59 23.47 -6.33
C ARG A 47 -19.53 23.89 -7.80
N LEU A 48 -18.85 23.11 -8.63
CA LEU A 48 -18.76 23.34 -10.07
C LEU A 48 -19.97 22.77 -10.84
N GLY A 49 -20.88 22.07 -10.16
CA GLY A 49 -22.02 21.42 -10.77
C GLY A 49 -21.66 20.14 -11.56
N TYR A 50 -20.56 19.50 -11.18
CA TYR A 50 -20.06 18.22 -11.74
C TYR A 50 -20.11 17.08 -10.72
N GLY A 51 -20.88 17.23 -9.64
CA GLY A 51 -21.12 16.16 -8.69
C GLY A 51 -21.92 15.01 -9.29
N TYR A 52 -21.82 13.83 -8.66
CA TYR A 52 -22.52 12.62 -9.14
C TYR A 52 -24.03 12.84 -9.32
N ASP A 53 -24.68 13.51 -8.35
CA ASP A 53 -26.13 13.75 -8.36
C ASP A 53 -26.60 14.52 -9.61
N GLU A 54 -25.77 15.41 -10.14
CA GLU A 54 -26.07 16.15 -11.36
C GLU A 54 -25.69 15.36 -12.61
N LEU A 55 -24.50 14.76 -12.62
CA LEU A 55 -24.04 14.06 -13.83
C LEU A 55 -24.77 12.74 -14.07
N SER A 56 -25.28 12.07 -13.04
CA SER A 56 -26.09 10.87 -13.16
C SER A 56 -27.46 11.12 -13.80
N LYS A 57 -27.98 12.35 -13.70
CA LYS A 57 -29.21 12.76 -14.42
C LYS A 57 -28.97 12.85 -15.94
N LEU A 58 -27.77 13.31 -16.32
CA LEU A 58 -27.37 13.40 -17.73
C LEU A 58 -26.99 12.01 -18.30
N ASN A 59 -26.27 11.22 -17.53
CA ASN A 59 -25.85 9.86 -17.92
C ASN A 59 -26.15 8.90 -16.78
N PRO A 60 -27.34 8.25 -16.78
CA PRO A 60 -27.73 7.30 -15.74
C PRO A 60 -26.85 6.05 -15.66
N GLY A 61 -26.07 5.76 -16.71
CA GLY A 61 -25.10 4.66 -16.73
C GLY A 61 -23.69 5.03 -16.26
N LEU A 62 -23.46 6.28 -15.88
CA LEU A 62 -22.13 6.77 -15.51
C LEU A 62 -21.62 6.13 -14.21
N ILE A 63 -20.44 5.55 -14.26
CA ILE A 63 -19.66 5.20 -13.06
C ILE A 63 -18.85 6.44 -12.67
N TYR A 64 -19.15 7.00 -11.52
CA TYR A 64 -18.43 8.15 -10.99
C TYR A 64 -17.47 7.72 -9.91
N CYS A 65 -16.16 7.81 -10.13
CA CYS A 65 -15.14 7.45 -9.16
C CYS A 65 -14.50 8.68 -8.52
N ALA A 66 -14.77 8.88 -7.23
CA ALA A 66 -14.15 9.95 -6.45
C ALA A 66 -12.97 9.42 -5.64
N LEU A 67 -11.76 9.91 -5.96
CA LEU A 67 -10.55 9.62 -5.19
C LEU A 67 -10.34 10.74 -4.16
N LYS A 68 -10.36 10.42 -2.89
CA LYS A 68 -10.38 11.41 -1.79
C LYS A 68 -9.28 11.14 -0.77
N GLY A 69 -9.02 12.09 0.11
CA GLY A 69 -8.13 11.88 1.26
C GLY A 69 -8.75 10.95 2.31
N PHE A 70 -10.07 11.08 2.52
CA PHE A 70 -10.85 10.32 3.51
C PHE A 70 -12.22 9.97 2.92
N LEU A 71 -12.76 8.82 3.30
CA LEU A 71 -14.16 8.47 3.08
C LEU A 71 -15.09 9.32 3.98
N SER A 72 -16.40 9.07 3.86
CA SER A 72 -17.41 9.75 4.67
C SER A 72 -17.18 9.54 6.16
N GLY A 73 -17.11 10.63 6.91
CA GLY A 73 -16.82 10.61 8.33
C GLY A 73 -16.28 11.96 8.83
N PRO A 74 -15.73 12.01 10.05
CA PRO A 74 -15.31 13.27 10.67
C PRO A 74 -14.17 13.99 9.93
N TYR A 75 -13.42 13.30 9.08
CA TYR A 75 -12.32 13.86 8.29
C TYR A 75 -12.64 14.05 6.80
N GLU A 76 -13.86 13.73 6.33
CA GLU A 76 -14.25 13.77 4.91
C GLU A 76 -13.89 15.08 4.22
N ARG A 77 -13.99 16.21 4.93
CA ARG A 77 -13.71 17.54 4.39
C ARG A 77 -12.26 17.98 4.50
N ARG A 78 -11.39 17.15 5.09
CA ARG A 78 -9.97 17.47 5.19
C ARG A 78 -9.25 17.10 3.90
N GLN A 79 -8.27 17.92 3.54
CA GLN A 79 -7.32 17.56 2.51
C GLN A 79 -6.29 16.59 3.09
N ALA A 80 -5.85 15.65 2.27
CA ALA A 80 -4.78 14.73 2.58
C ALA A 80 -3.87 14.55 1.36
N LEU A 81 -2.61 14.35 1.63
CA LEU A 81 -1.60 13.92 0.69
C LEU A 81 -1.11 12.53 1.12
N ASP A 82 -0.49 11.80 0.21
CA ASP A 82 0.11 10.48 0.47
C ASP A 82 0.90 10.45 1.78
N GLU A 83 1.87 11.34 1.94
CA GLU A 83 2.73 11.41 3.11
C GLU A 83 1.96 11.71 4.42
N VAL A 84 0.98 12.58 4.36
CA VAL A 84 0.15 12.94 5.51
C VAL A 84 -0.61 11.71 6.04
N VAL A 85 -1.21 10.94 5.16
CA VAL A 85 -1.97 9.75 5.58
C VAL A 85 -1.07 8.58 5.95
N GLN A 86 0.14 8.48 5.39
CA GLN A 86 1.14 7.52 5.88
C GLN A 86 1.53 7.80 7.33
N MET A 87 1.69 9.09 7.70
CA MET A 87 1.96 9.49 9.08
C MET A 87 0.74 9.24 9.98
N MET A 88 -0.45 9.64 9.57
CA MET A 88 -1.68 9.49 10.34
C MET A 88 -2.08 8.03 10.56
N GLY A 89 -1.93 7.18 9.57
CA GLY A 89 -2.35 5.78 9.59
C GLY A 89 -1.31 4.80 10.15
N GLY A 90 -0.14 5.30 10.58
CA GLY A 90 0.90 4.48 11.21
C GLY A 90 1.85 3.77 10.25
N LEU A 91 1.66 3.89 8.93
CA LEU A 91 2.57 3.28 7.94
C LEU A 91 3.99 3.84 8.07
N ALA A 92 4.12 5.16 8.24
CA ALA A 92 5.41 5.80 8.43
C ALA A 92 6.10 5.39 9.75
N TYR A 93 5.31 5.18 10.81
CA TYR A 93 5.81 4.65 12.08
C TYR A 93 6.40 3.25 11.89
N MET A 94 5.67 2.37 11.20
CA MET A 94 6.11 0.99 10.96
C MET A 94 7.29 0.89 9.98
N THR A 95 7.47 1.88 9.10
CA THR A 95 8.56 1.91 8.11
C THR A 95 9.88 2.42 8.71
N GLY A 96 9.81 3.41 9.60
CA GLY A 96 10.98 4.07 10.16
C GLY A 96 11.61 3.33 11.36
N PRO A 97 12.81 3.72 11.78
CA PRO A 97 13.37 3.27 13.04
C PRO A 97 12.63 3.90 14.23
N PRO A 98 12.79 3.33 15.46
CA PRO A 98 12.19 3.89 16.66
C PRO A 98 12.46 5.40 16.81
N GLY A 99 11.39 6.17 17.07
CA GLY A 99 11.45 7.62 17.22
C GLY A 99 11.65 8.43 15.94
N ARG A 100 11.77 7.78 14.77
CA ARG A 100 11.94 8.47 13.50
C ARG A 100 11.03 7.87 12.41
N PRO A 101 9.74 8.18 12.39
CA PRO A 101 8.83 7.74 11.34
C PRO A 101 9.34 8.17 9.95
N LEU A 102 9.28 7.28 8.99
CA LEU A 102 9.67 7.53 7.59
C LEU A 102 8.56 7.12 6.65
N ARG A 103 8.27 7.96 5.66
CA ARG A 103 7.38 7.56 4.58
C ARG A 103 8.01 6.42 3.76
N ALA A 104 7.18 5.60 3.11
CA ALA A 104 7.65 4.66 2.10
C ALA A 104 8.36 5.38 0.95
N GLY A 105 9.32 4.73 0.29
CA GLY A 105 10.11 5.30 -0.79
C GLY A 105 9.35 5.60 -2.09
N ALA A 106 8.05 5.27 -2.13
CA ALA A 106 7.14 5.57 -3.23
C ALA A 106 5.84 6.19 -2.67
N SER A 107 5.04 6.82 -3.53
CA SER A 107 3.67 7.28 -3.20
C SER A 107 2.72 6.08 -3.11
N ILE A 108 2.99 5.20 -2.14
CA ILE A 108 2.36 3.88 -2.07
C ILE A 108 0.86 3.97 -1.77
N VAL A 109 0.45 5.00 -1.05
CA VAL A 109 -0.96 5.20 -0.70
C VAL A 109 -1.73 5.81 -1.87
N ASP A 110 -1.15 6.74 -2.63
CA ASP A 110 -1.72 7.23 -3.88
C ASP A 110 -1.92 6.09 -4.88
N ILE A 111 -0.90 5.25 -5.05
CA ILE A 111 -0.93 4.08 -5.93
C ILE A 111 -1.99 3.09 -5.44
N GLY A 112 -2.00 2.77 -4.15
CA GLY A 112 -2.97 1.86 -3.55
C GLY A 112 -4.40 2.37 -3.66
N GLY A 113 -4.62 3.66 -3.38
CA GLY A 113 -5.93 4.32 -3.55
C GLY A 113 -6.43 4.28 -4.98
N ALA A 114 -5.53 4.51 -5.96
CA ALA A 114 -5.86 4.39 -7.37
C ALA A 114 -6.22 2.95 -7.78
N LEU A 115 -5.51 1.94 -7.25
CA LEU A 115 -5.81 0.52 -7.48
C LEU A 115 -7.17 0.12 -6.88
N PHE A 116 -7.48 0.53 -5.65
CA PHE A 116 -8.81 0.31 -5.06
C PHE A 116 -9.91 1.02 -5.84
N GLY A 117 -9.65 2.25 -6.33
CA GLY A 117 -10.56 2.94 -7.22
C GLY A 117 -10.81 2.17 -8.54
N ALA A 118 -9.76 1.64 -9.15
CA ALA A 118 -9.88 0.82 -10.36
C ALA A 118 -10.68 -0.46 -10.11
N ILE A 119 -10.45 -1.16 -8.99
CA ILE A 119 -11.24 -2.33 -8.59
C ILE A 119 -12.71 -1.96 -8.40
N ALA A 120 -12.99 -0.85 -7.71
CA ALA A 120 -14.35 -0.37 -7.49
C ALA A 120 -15.06 -0.04 -8.81
N ILE A 121 -14.36 0.60 -9.76
CA ILE A 121 -14.87 0.87 -11.12
C ILE A 121 -15.21 -0.44 -11.83
N LEU A 122 -14.32 -1.43 -11.82
CA LEU A 122 -14.56 -2.72 -12.49
C LEU A 122 -15.78 -3.46 -11.92
N LEU A 123 -15.93 -3.45 -10.60
CA LEU A 123 -17.09 -4.02 -9.92
C LEU A 123 -18.38 -3.28 -10.28
N ALA A 124 -18.34 -1.93 -10.32
CA ALA A 124 -19.46 -1.10 -10.71
C ALA A 124 -19.87 -1.29 -12.19
N LEU A 125 -18.90 -1.45 -13.09
CA LEU A 125 -19.15 -1.77 -14.49
C LEU A 125 -19.84 -3.12 -14.63
N ARG A 126 -19.40 -4.15 -13.89
CA ARG A 126 -20.03 -5.46 -13.87
C ARG A 126 -21.46 -5.42 -13.35
N ASP A 127 -21.70 -4.65 -12.27
CA ASP A 127 -23.05 -4.46 -11.73
C ASP A 127 -23.96 -3.74 -12.76
N ARG A 128 -23.41 -2.74 -13.45
CA ARG A 128 -24.12 -2.01 -14.52
C ARG A 128 -24.57 -2.93 -15.65
N GLU A 129 -23.80 -3.95 -16.01
CA GLU A 129 -24.22 -4.94 -17.05
C GLU A 129 -25.54 -5.63 -16.69
N GLN A 130 -25.82 -5.80 -15.40
CA GLN A 130 -27.06 -6.43 -14.93
C GLN A 130 -28.17 -5.42 -14.67
N THR A 131 -27.84 -4.27 -14.13
CA THR A 131 -28.80 -3.27 -13.65
C THR A 131 -29.13 -2.18 -14.66
N GLY A 132 -28.24 -1.97 -15.64
CA GLY A 132 -28.29 -0.84 -16.58
C GLY A 132 -27.95 0.51 -15.93
N LYS A 133 -27.59 0.55 -14.65
CA LYS A 133 -27.39 1.77 -13.87
C LYS A 133 -25.93 1.97 -13.49
N GLY A 134 -25.47 3.21 -13.61
CA GLY A 134 -24.21 3.66 -13.03
C GLY A 134 -24.30 3.88 -11.52
N GLN A 135 -23.16 4.18 -10.91
CA GLN A 135 -23.10 4.44 -9.48
C GLN A 135 -21.91 5.31 -9.10
N LEU A 136 -21.98 5.94 -7.93
CA LEU A 136 -20.87 6.59 -7.28
C LEU A 136 -20.01 5.55 -6.54
N VAL A 137 -18.74 5.49 -6.88
CA VAL A 137 -17.74 4.71 -6.12
C VAL A 137 -16.70 5.66 -5.53
N LYS A 138 -16.21 5.35 -4.34
CA LYS A 138 -15.22 6.17 -3.65
C LYS A 138 -14.02 5.30 -3.26
N SER A 139 -12.82 5.85 -3.40
CA SER A 139 -11.61 5.34 -2.80
C SER A 139 -10.90 6.47 -2.05
N ALA A 140 -10.25 6.16 -0.94
CA ALA A 140 -9.59 7.20 -0.16
C ALA A 140 -8.24 6.75 0.39
N LEU A 141 -7.35 7.73 0.55
CA LEU A 141 -5.96 7.50 0.93
C LEU A 141 -5.85 6.96 2.36
N PHE A 142 -6.60 7.51 3.30
CA PHE A 142 -6.52 7.08 4.71
C PHE A 142 -7.00 5.64 4.89
N GLU A 143 -8.12 5.27 4.28
CA GLU A 143 -8.65 3.90 4.34
C GLU A 143 -7.74 2.90 3.61
N THR A 144 -7.06 3.34 2.55
CA THR A 144 -6.00 2.56 1.90
C THR A 144 -4.84 2.31 2.87
N THR A 145 -4.41 3.35 3.61
CA THR A 145 -3.38 3.19 4.64
C THR A 145 -3.85 2.24 5.75
N ALA A 146 -5.08 2.39 6.21
CA ALA A 146 -5.66 1.51 7.22
C ALA A 146 -5.70 0.04 6.75
N PHE A 147 -6.02 -0.20 5.48
CA PHE A 147 -5.97 -1.53 4.90
C PHE A 147 -4.54 -2.12 4.93
N PHE A 148 -3.53 -1.35 4.51
CA PHE A 148 -2.14 -1.79 4.57
C PHE A 148 -1.65 -2.07 6.00
N MET A 149 -2.19 -1.34 6.97
CA MET A 149 -1.87 -1.50 8.39
C MET A 149 -2.73 -2.55 9.12
N GLY A 150 -3.73 -3.14 8.45
CA GLY A 150 -4.74 -4.00 9.06
C GLY A 150 -4.16 -5.16 9.87
N GLN A 151 -3.12 -5.84 9.35
CA GLN A 151 -2.45 -6.91 10.10
C GLN A 151 -1.76 -6.42 11.37
N HIS A 152 -1.13 -5.25 11.34
CA HIS A 152 -0.46 -4.67 12.51
C HIS A 152 -1.49 -4.20 13.54
N MET A 153 -2.61 -3.65 13.08
CA MET A 153 -3.74 -3.29 13.96
C MET A 153 -4.33 -4.51 14.65
N ALA A 154 -4.53 -5.61 13.92
CA ALA A 154 -5.00 -6.87 14.49
C ALA A 154 -3.99 -7.43 15.52
N CYS A 155 -2.69 -7.42 15.21
CA CYS A 155 -1.66 -7.84 16.15
C CYS A 155 -1.63 -6.94 17.40
N ALA A 156 -1.76 -5.62 17.24
CA ALA A 156 -1.80 -4.68 18.36
C ALA A 156 -3.00 -4.91 19.27
N ALA A 157 -4.16 -5.23 18.69
CA ALA A 157 -5.38 -5.54 19.47
C ALA A 157 -5.28 -6.84 20.31
N LEU A 158 -4.37 -7.75 19.92
CA LEU A 158 -4.10 -9.00 20.65
C LEU A 158 -2.88 -8.91 21.57
N SER A 159 -2.19 -7.79 21.58
CA SER A 159 -0.95 -7.56 22.37
C SER A 159 -1.25 -6.61 23.51
N ASP A 160 -0.70 -6.92 24.69
CA ASP A 160 -0.73 -6.01 25.85
C ASP A 160 0.24 -4.82 25.71
N LYS A 161 1.05 -4.81 24.66
CA LYS A 161 2.08 -3.78 24.44
C LYS A 161 1.96 -3.19 23.02
N PRO A 162 2.29 -1.88 22.87
CA PRO A 162 2.40 -1.29 21.53
C PRO A 162 3.41 -2.08 20.67
N LEU A 163 3.05 -2.31 19.42
CA LEU A 163 3.96 -2.95 18.48
C LEU A 163 5.13 -1.99 18.15
N PRO A 164 6.37 -2.45 18.23
CA PRO A 164 7.50 -1.67 17.76
C PRO A 164 7.46 -1.55 16.23
N PRO A 165 8.14 -0.54 15.64
CA PRO A 165 8.29 -0.44 14.21
C PRO A 165 9.04 -1.65 13.64
N MET A 166 8.83 -1.94 12.35
CA MET A 166 9.39 -3.14 11.70
C MET A 166 10.91 -3.24 11.82
N SER A 167 11.61 -2.11 11.86
CA SER A 167 13.07 -2.03 12.04
C SER A 167 13.57 -2.46 13.42
N ALA A 168 12.69 -2.50 14.42
CA ALA A 168 13.01 -2.92 15.80
C ALA A 168 12.15 -4.09 16.27
N ARG A 169 11.35 -4.65 15.37
CA ARG A 169 10.49 -5.80 15.67
C ARG A 169 11.35 -7.06 15.74
N LEU A 170 11.15 -7.86 16.77
CA LEU A 170 11.59 -9.25 16.76
C LEU A 170 10.94 -9.94 15.58
N THR A 171 11.75 -10.52 14.72
CA THR A 171 11.24 -11.19 13.52
C THR A 171 10.46 -12.45 13.90
N THR A 172 9.45 -12.78 13.12
CA THR A 172 8.73 -14.06 13.27
C THR A 172 9.66 -15.25 12.97
N TRP A 173 10.71 -15.01 12.20
CA TRP A 173 11.74 -15.98 11.82
C TRP A 173 13.09 -15.49 12.30
N ALA A 174 13.86 -16.36 12.92
CA ALA A 174 15.16 -16.02 13.50
C ALA A 174 16.17 -15.49 12.45
N VAL A 175 16.12 -16.02 11.23
CA VAL A 175 16.98 -15.59 10.12
C VAL A 175 16.10 -14.99 9.02
N TYR A 176 15.95 -13.66 9.02
CA TYR A 176 15.15 -12.95 8.05
C TYR A 176 15.64 -11.50 7.92
N GLN A 177 16.87 -11.34 7.41
CA GLN A 177 17.55 -10.05 7.32
C GLN A 177 18.64 -10.01 6.26
N ILE A 178 19.25 -8.84 6.11
CA ILE A 178 20.36 -8.60 5.19
C ILE A 178 21.68 -8.91 5.89
N PHE A 179 22.55 -9.66 5.20
CA PHE A 179 23.90 -9.99 5.61
C PHE A 179 24.91 -9.40 4.62
N LYS A 180 26.16 -9.23 5.07
CA LYS A 180 27.27 -8.81 4.23
C LYS A 180 28.12 -9.99 3.80
N THR A 181 28.47 -10.03 2.52
CA THR A 181 29.43 -10.97 1.95
C THR A 181 30.87 -10.46 2.07
N GLN A 182 31.83 -11.26 1.69
CA GLN A 182 33.27 -10.92 1.75
C GLN A 182 33.60 -9.67 0.93
N ASP A 183 32.98 -9.51 -0.22
CA ASP A 183 33.13 -8.35 -1.13
C ASP A 183 32.23 -7.16 -0.77
N GLN A 184 31.63 -7.19 0.44
CA GLN A 184 30.75 -6.15 0.99
C GLN A 184 29.42 -5.97 0.23
N GLU A 185 29.06 -6.91 -0.62
CA GLU A 185 27.73 -6.94 -1.20
C GLU A 185 26.67 -7.28 -0.12
N SER A 186 25.42 -7.03 -0.45
CA SER A 186 24.31 -7.27 0.49
C SER A 186 23.45 -8.42 -0.02
N VAL A 187 23.30 -9.45 0.79
CA VAL A 187 22.42 -10.59 0.48
C VAL A 187 21.32 -10.69 1.54
N PHE A 188 20.06 -10.80 1.08
CA PHE A 188 18.93 -11.07 1.98
C PHE A 188 18.76 -12.57 2.15
N ILE A 189 18.71 -13.04 3.40
CA ILE A 189 18.46 -14.45 3.74
C ILE A 189 17.17 -14.53 4.54
N GLY A 190 16.22 -15.34 4.05
CA GLY A 190 14.95 -15.63 4.70
C GLY A 190 14.74 -17.11 4.92
N ILE A 191 14.86 -17.56 6.18
CA ILE A 191 14.60 -18.95 6.61
C ILE A 191 13.24 -18.99 7.28
N THR A 192 12.20 -19.35 6.51
CA THR A 192 10.79 -19.28 6.94
C THR A 192 10.18 -20.65 7.28
N SER A 193 10.98 -21.72 7.27
CA SER A 193 10.55 -23.06 7.65
C SER A 193 11.74 -23.92 8.09
N ASP A 194 11.48 -25.02 8.83
CA ASP A 194 12.53 -25.94 9.24
C ASP A 194 13.18 -26.66 8.04
N ARG A 195 12.44 -26.83 6.95
CA ARG A 195 13.00 -27.32 5.69
C ARG A 195 13.98 -26.32 5.06
N HIS A 196 13.73 -25.00 5.16
CA HIS A 196 14.68 -24.00 4.70
C HIS A 196 15.92 -23.98 5.59
N TRP A 197 15.74 -24.16 6.91
CA TRP A 197 16.84 -24.30 7.85
C TRP A 197 17.76 -25.47 7.52
N GLN A 198 17.17 -26.66 7.32
CA GLN A 198 17.92 -27.85 6.92
C GLN A 198 18.73 -27.60 5.64
N ARG A 199 18.09 -27.07 4.59
CA ARG A 199 18.76 -26.76 3.32
C ARG A 199 19.88 -25.74 3.46
N PHE A 200 19.70 -24.73 4.33
CA PHE A 200 20.75 -23.76 4.62
C PHE A 200 21.96 -24.48 5.26
N CYS A 201 21.75 -25.26 6.29
CA CYS A 201 22.81 -26.01 6.97
C CYS A 201 23.52 -26.96 6.03
N GLU A 202 22.79 -27.72 5.20
CA GLU A 202 23.35 -28.58 4.18
C GLU A 202 24.20 -27.83 3.15
N ALA A 203 23.70 -26.73 2.63
CA ALA A 203 24.36 -25.93 1.59
C ALA A 203 25.68 -25.30 2.07
N PHE A 204 25.79 -24.99 3.35
CA PHE A 204 26.95 -24.34 3.96
C PHE A 204 27.78 -25.29 4.85
N ALA A 205 27.51 -26.63 4.82
CA ALA A 205 28.16 -27.62 5.65
C ALA A 205 28.20 -27.25 7.14
N ARG A 206 27.04 -26.79 7.65
CA ARG A 206 26.85 -26.38 9.05
C ARG A 206 26.00 -27.38 9.82
N GLU A 207 26.43 -28.67 9.79
CA GLU A 207 25.84 -29.73 10.59
C GLU A 207 25.83 -29.39 12.09
N ASP A 208 26.84 -28.65 12.54
CA ASP A 208 26.94 -28.14 13.91
C ASP A 208 25.73 -27.33 14.35
N LEU A 209 25.21 -26.45 13.45
CA LEU A 209 24.03 -25.69 13.72
C LEU A 209 22.73 -26.50 13.56
N PHE A 210 22.73 -27.44 12.65
CA PHE A 210 21.55 -28.27 12.42
C PHE A 210 21.29 -29.27 13.58
N GLU A 211 22.34 -29.78 14.16
CA GLU A 211 22.27 -30.76 15.28
C GLU A 211 22.10 -30.06 16.65
N ASP A 212 22.30 -28.75 16.74
CA ASP A 212 22.16 -28.00 17.99
C ASP A 212 20.70 -28.02 18.47
N PRO A 213 20.41 -28.55 19.68
CA PRO A 213 19.05 -28.55 20.21
C PRO A 213 18.41 -27.17 20.36
N GLY A 214 19.24 -26.12 20.55
CA GLY A 214 18.79 -24.73 20.64
C GLY A 214 18.35 -24.11 19.30
N PHE A 215 18.55 -24.82 18.18
CA PHE A 215 18.17 -24.34 16.84
C PHE A 215 17.20 -25.25 16.11
N LYS A 216 16.61 -26.21 16.81
CA LYS A 216 15.81 -27.28 16.21
C LYS A 216 14.53 -26.78 15.56
N THR A 217 13.78 -25.94 16.24
CA THR A 217 12.56 -25.29 15.70
C THR A 217 12.78 -23.81 15.46
N ASN A 218 11.90 -23.19 14.66
CA ASN A 218 11.97 -21.74 14.47
C ASN A 218 11.86 -20.99 15.81
N ASN A 219 11.01 -21.44 16.72
CA ASN A 219 10.86 -20.80 18.04
C ASN A 219 12.13 -20.90 18.88
N ASP A 220 12.83 -22.04 18.83
CA ASP A 220 14.12 -22.21 19.49
C ASP A 220 15.17 -21.26 18.91
N ARG A 221 15.22 -21.16 17.57
CA ARG A 221 16.11 -20.22 16.86
C ARG A 221 15.82 -18.76 17.20
N VAL A 222 14.54 -18.37 17.27
CA VAL A 222 14.14 -17.01 17.70
C VAL A 222 14.57 -16.74 19.14
N ALA A 223 14.36 -17.69 20.04
CA ALA A 223 14.79 -17.56 21.44
C ALA A 223 16.31 -17.47 21.60
N GLN A 224 17.09 -17.95 20.63
CA GLN A 224 18.55 -17.96 20.61
C GLN A 224 19.13 -17.06 19.49
N GLU A 225 18.39 -16.05 19.04
CA GLU A 225 18.76 -15.19 17.91
C GLU A 225 20.13 -14.53 18.12
N GLU A 226 20.39 -14.03 19.33
CA GLU A 226 21.67 -13.40 19.71
C GLU A 226 22.87 -14.34 19.53
N ARG A 227 22.67 -15.64 19.69
CA ARG A 227 23.70 -16.66 19.48
C ARG A 227 23.77 -17.10 18.03
N LEU A 228 22.63 -17.19 17.35
CA LEU A 228 22.52 -17.70 16.00
C LEU A 228 23.02 -16.72 14.93
N ILE A 229 22.64 -15.44 15.03
CA ILE A 229 22.92 -14.45 13.97
C ILE A 229 24.42 -14.28 13.71
N PRO A 230 25.32 -14.19 14.72
CA PRO A 230 26.77 -14.13 14.48
C PRO A 230 27.33 -15.35 13.73
N GLU A 231 26.75 -16.54 13.93
CA GLU A 231 27.14 -17.76 13.20
C GLU A 231 26.75 -17.69 11.72
N ILE A 232 25.54 -17.17 11.44
CA ILE A 232 25.10 -16.92 10.06
C ILE A 232 25.98 -15.87 9.40
N GLU A 233 26.24 -14.74 10.08
CA GLU A 233 27.14 -13.68 9.60
C GLU A 233 28.53 -14.24 9.23
N THR A 234 29.11 -15.04 10.13
CA THR A 234 30.41 -15.70 9.89
C THR A 234 30.37 -16.61 8.68
N THR A 235 29.24 -17.28 8.45
CA THR A 235 29.08 -18.17 7.31
C THR A 235 28.97 -17.39 6.01
N ILE A 236 28.15 -16.34 5.98
CA ILE A 236 27.88 -15.54 4.78
C ILE A 236 29.05 -14.62 4.43
N SER A 237 29.78 -14.10 5.42
CA SER A 237 30.95 -13.25 5.18
C SER A 237 32.10 -13.94 4.42
N LYS A 238 32.04 -15.24 4.23
CA LYS A 238 33.03 -16.01 3.44
C LYS A 238 32.63 -16.14 1.96
N LEU A 239 31.43 -15.72 1.59
CA LEU A 239 30.92 -15.77 0.22
C LEU A 239 31.36 -14.52 -0.54
N SER A 240 31.59 -14.66 -1.84
CA SER A 240 31.91 -13.60 -2.79
C SER A 240 30.88 -13.56 -3.92
#